data_1985d52efa155fc1cfee52a8c26b26e5
#
_entry.id   1985d52efa155fc1cfee52a8c26b26e5
#
_cell.length_a   1.000
_cell.length_b   1.000
_cell.length_c   1.000
_cell.angle_alpha   90.00
_cell.angle_beta   90.00
_cell.angle_gamma   90.00
#
_symmetry.space_group_name_H-M   'P 1'
#
loop_
_entity.id
_entity.type
_entity.pdbx_description
1 polymer ?
#
loop_
_entity_poly.entity_id
_entity_poly.type
_entity_poly.pdbx_seq_one_letter_code
_entity_poly.pdbx_strand_id
1 'polypeptide(L)'
;LRTVEILQYTLHKGTGTAFHTIMQDISVPLHQRHGIDVVSFGNSLHDTDCYYLIRAFDSAESMAAVLDAFYANADWHNGPRQDVIGRIETSIKTVISLPSESVEGLRG
;
A
#
# COMPACT_ATOMS: atom_id res chain seq x y z
N LEU A 1 -15.85 -9.87 9.35
CA LEU A 1 -15.54 -8.67 8.55
C LEU A 1 -14.10 -8.23 8.77
N ARG A 2 -13.49 -7.71 7.73
CA ARG A 2 -12.16 -7.13 7.81
C ARG A 2 -12.19 -5.65 7.39
N THR A 3 -11.27 -4.87 7.92
CA THR A 3 -11.09 -3.48 7.52
C THR A 3 -10.11 -3.44 6.36
N VAL A 4 -10.51 -2.82 5.26
CA VAL A 4 -9.70 -2.77 4.03
C VAL A 4 -9.42 -1.32 3.68
N GLU A 5 -8.14 -1.01 3.53
CA GLU A 5 -7.67 0.29 3.08
C GLU A 5 -7.35 0.24 1.60
N ILE A 6 -7.94 1.14 0.84
CA ILE A 6 -7.68 1.28 -0.59
C ILE A 6 -7.00 2.61 -0.82
N LEU A 7 -5.77 2.56 -1.30
CA LEU A 7 -4.98 3.73 -1.65
C LEU A 7 -4.88 3.86 -3.16
N GLN A 8 -5.09 5.07 -3.66
CA GLN A 8 -4.92 5.42 -5.06
C GLN A 8 -3.92 6.56 -5.14
N TYR A 9 -2.80 6.32 -5.81
CA TYR A 9 -1.76 7.32 -5.99
C TYR A 9 -1.76 7.86 -7.41
N THR A 10 -1.63 9.18 -7.54
CA THR A 10 -1.15 9.79 -8.78
C THR A 10 0.33 10.05 -8.58
N LEU A 11 1.15 9.45 -9.43
CA LEU A 11 2.60 9.56 -9.36
C LEU A 11 3.10 10.71 -10.24
N HIS A 12 4.29 11.23 -9.94
CA HIS A 12 4.94 12.17 -10.81
C HIS A 12 5.16 11.53 -12.18
N LYS A 13 4.96 12.31 -13.24
CA LYS A 13 4.99 11.83 -14.62
C LYS A 13 6.26 11.05 -14.93
N GLY A 14 6.09 9.86 -15.48
CA GLY A 14 7.19 8.99 -15.90
C GLY A 14 7.77 8.11 -14.80
N THR A 15 7.25 8.16 -13.57
CA THR A 15 7.82 7.39 -12.43
C THR A 15 7.10 6.08 -12.14
N GLY A 16 6.03 5.77 -12.86
CA GLY A 16 5.17 4.62 -12.54
C GLY A 16 5.88 3.27 -12.59
N THR A 17 6.73 3.05 -13.59
CA THR A 17 7.47 1.78 -13.73
C THR A 17 8.48 1.61 -12.61
N ALA A 18 9.25 2.65 -12.30
CA ALA A 18 10.21 2.62 -11.19
C ALA A 18 9.50 2.46 -9.85
N PHE A 19 8.36 3.12 -9.67
CA PHE A 19 7.57 3.01 -8.44
C PHE A 19 7.11 1.57 -8.23
N HIS A 20 6.62 0.91 -9.27
CA HIS A 20 6.19 -0.48 -9.15
C HIS A 20 7.34 -1.42 -8.77
N THR A 21 8.51 -1.23 -9.34
CA THR A 21 9.70 -2.02 -8.97
C THR A 21 10.04 -1.84 -7.50
N ILE A 22 9.99 -0.61 -6.97
CA ILE A 22 10.24 -0.33 -5.56
C ILE A 22 9.17 -0.99 -4.69
N MET A 23 7.91 -0.89 -5.06
CA MET A 23 6.82 -1.52 -4.32
C MET A 23 6.96 -3.04 -4.29
N GLN A 24 7.18 -3.66 -5.44
CA GLN A 24 7.26 -5.10 -5.57
C GLN A 24 8.48 -5.70 -4.87
N ASP A 25 9.64 -5.07 -5.02
CA ASP A 25 10.91 -5.65 -4.57
C ASP A 25 11.31 -5.23 -3.16
N ILE A 26 10.84 -4.09 -2.68
CA ILE A 26 11.30 -3.50 -1.41
C ILE A 26 10.14 -3.22 -0.46
N SER A 27 9.18 -2.38 -0.85
CA SER A 27 8.17 -1.87 0.08
C SER A 27 7.16 -2.92 0.51
N VAL A 28 6.60 -3.69 -0.42
CA VAL A 28 5.63 -4.75 -0.08
C VAL A 28 6.29 -5.87 0.73
N PRO A 29 7.47 -6.38 0.38
CA PRO A 29 8.16 -7.33 1.26
C PRO A 29 8.42 -6.78 2.67
N LEU A 30 8.73 -5.49 2.79
CA LEU A 30 8.91 -4.85 4.10
C LEU A 30 7.60 -4.81 4.89
N HIS A 31 6.49 -4.45 4.25
CA HIS A 31 5.15 -4.53 4.86
C HIS A 31 4.89 -5.93 5.43
N GLN A 32 5.13 -6.96 4.63
CA GLN A 32 4.88 -8.34 5.01
C GLN A 32 5.74 -8.80 6.19
N ARG A 33 7.02 -8.39 6.23
CA ARG A 33 7.89 -8.68 7.37
C ARG A 33 7.40 -8.04 8.66
N HIS A 34 6.69 -6.92 8.57
CA HIS A 34 6.09 -6.25 9.72
C HIS A 34 4.63 -6.66 9.98
N GLY A 35 4.19 -7.75 9.37
CA GLY A 35 2.86 -8.33 9.63
C GLY A 35 1.70 -7.60 8.98
N ILE A 36 1.95 -6.75 7.99
CA ILE A 36 0.90 -6.05 7.25
C ILE A 36 0.46 -6.89 6.06
N ASP A 37 -0.84 -7.16 6.00
CA ASP A 37 -1.46 -7.94 4.93
C ASP A 37 -1.67 -7.04 3.70
N VAL A 38 -0.79 -7.17 2.73
CA VAL A 38 -0.93 -6.52 1.42
C VAL A 38 -1.73 -7.43 0.51
N VAL A 39 -2.94 -7.00 0.17
CA VAL A 39 -3.90 -7.81 -0.59
C VAL A 39 -3.62 -7.76 -2.09
N SER A 40 -3.42 -6.56 -2.62
CA SER A 40 -3.18 -6.35 -4.05
C SER A 40 -2.52 -4.98 -4.26
N PHE A 41 -1.74 -4.87 -5.31
CA PHE A 41 -1.08 -3.62 -5.68
C PHE A 41 -0.63 -3.66 -7.14
N GLY A 42 -0.53 -2.50 -7.76
CA GLY A 42 -0.05 -2.42 -9.14
C GLY A 42 -0.34 -1.09 -9.81
N ASN A 43 0.17 -0.95 -11.02
CA ASN A 43 -0.12 0.17 -11.89
C ASN A 43 -1.55 0.04 -12.44
N SER A 44 -2.23 1.18 -12.60
CA SER A 44 -3.54 1.18 -13.24
C SER A 44 -3.39 0.82 -14.73
N LEU A 45 -4.34 0.08 -15.26
CA LEU A 45 -4.31 -0.32 -16.66
C LEU A 45 -4.47 0.85 -17.62
N HIS A 46 -5.10 1.95 -17.17
CA HIS A 46 -5.32 3.12 -18.02
C HIS A 46 -4.15 4.10 -18.04
N ASP A 47 -3.30 4.07 -16.99
CA ASP A 47 -2.19 5.02 -16.84
C ASP A 47 -1.15 4.43 -15.90
N THR A 48 0.08 4.23 -16.40
CA THR A 48 1.18 3.66 -15.63
C THR A 48 1.56 4.54 -14.42
N ASP A 49 1.30 5.83 -14.48
CA ASP A 49 1.60 6.76 -13.39
C ASP A 49 0.45 6.87 -12.36
N CYS A 50 -0.59 6.05 -12.49
CA CYS A 50 -1.60 5.84 -11.47
C CYS A 50 -1.38 4.46 -10.84
N TYR A 51 -1.44 4.41 -9.51
CA TYR A 51 -1.07 3.20 -8.76
C TYR A 51 -2.09 2.91 -7.68
N TYR A 52 -2.33 1.64 -7.38
CA TYR A 52 -3.19 1.26 -6.27
C TYR A 52 -2.46 0.36 -5.28
N LEU A 53 -2.83 0.47 -4.01
CA LEU A 53 -2.37 -0.40 -2.94
C LEU A 53 -3.55 -0.72 -2.04
N ILE A 54 -3.82 -2.02 -1.86
CA ILE A 54 -4.90 -2.50 -1.00
C ILE A 54 -4.28 -3.28 0.16
N ARG A 55 -4.58 -2.86 1.39
CA ARG A 55 -4.11 -3.50 2.62
C ARG A 55 -5.30 -3.88 3.50
N ALA A 56 -5.23 -4.99 4.19
CA ALA A 56 -6.30 -5.47 5.05
C ALA A 56 -5.84 -5.60 6.51
N PHE A 57 -6.76 -5.33 7.42
CA PHE A 57 -6.54 -5.31 8.86
C PHE A 57 -7.73 -5.94 9.58
N ASP A 58 -7.54 -6.33 10.84
CA ASP A 58 -8.62 -6.93 11.62
C ASP A 58 -9.70 -5.92 11.99
N SER A 59 -9.31 -4.67 12.26
CA SER A 59 -10.23 -3.58 12.63
C SER A 59 -9.62 -2.23 12.27
N ALA A 60 -10.44 -1.17 12.30
CA ALA A 60 -9.97 0.20 12.10
C ALA A 60 -8.96 0.60 13.18
N GLU A 61 -9.16 0.14 14.41
CA GLU A 61 -8.24 0.42 15.52
C GLU A 61 -6.90 -0.26 15.31
N SER A 62 -6.90 -1.54 14.93
CA SER A 62 -5.65 -2.26 14.65
C SER A 62 -4.94 -1.68 13.43
N MET A 63 -5.68 -1.23 12.41
CA MET A 63 -5.11 -0.55 11.26
C MET A 63 -4.30 0.68 11.67
N ALA A 64 -4.89 1.55 12.49
CA ALA A 64 -4.22 2.77 12.95
C ALA A 64 -2.95 2.43 13.74
N ALA A 65 -3.03 1.49 14.68
CA ALA A 65 -1.90 1.11 15.52
C ALA A 65 -0.77 0.47 14.70
N VAL A 66 -1.11 -0.44 13.79
CA VAL A 66 -0.14 -1.15 12.95
C VAL A 66 0.56 -0.18 12.00
N LEU A 67 -0.19 0.72 11.35
CA LEU A 67 0.40 1.68 10.42
C LEU A 67 1.25 2.73 11.12
N ASP A 68 0.83 3.23 12.29
CA ASP A 68 1.63 4.16 13.07
C ASP A 68 2.97 3.53 13.46
N ALA A 69 2.97 2.28 13.91
CA ALA A 69 4.18 1.56 14.27
C ALA A 69 5.09 1.33 13.04
N PHE A 70 4.49 0.94 11.91
CA PHE A 70 5.23 0.69 10.67
C PHE A 70 5.93 1.96 10.17
N TYR A 71 5.21 3.07 10.10
CA TYR A 71 5.76 4.32 9.59
C TYR A 71 6.74 4.99 10.56
N ALA A 72 6.71 4.63 11.85
CA ALA A 72 7.70 5.08 12.82
C ALA A 72 8.95 4.19 12.86
N ASN A 73 8.93 3.04 12.19
CA ASN A 73 10.03 2.07 12.24
C ASN A 73 11.23 2.52 11.40
N ALA A 74 12.44 2.27 11.92
CA ALA A 74 13.68 2.63 11.23
C ALA A 74 13.82 1.93 9.88
N ASP A 75 13.31 0.70 9.73
CA ASP A 75 13.37 -0.03 8.46
C ASP A 75 12.62 0.70 7.35
N TRP A 76 11.52 1.35 7.68
CA TRP A 76 10.79 2.19 6.74
C TRP A 76 11.53 3.51 6.50
N HIS A 77 11.90 4.22 7.57
CA HIS A 77 12.55 5.54 7.48
C HIS A 77 13.88 5.49 6.72
N ASN A 78 14.70 4.49 6.99
CA ASN A 78 16.02 4.33 6.37
C ASN A 78 15.98 3.48 5.11
N GLY A 79 14.83 2.88 4.81
CA GLY A 79 14.60 2.04 3.64
C GLY A 79 13.88 2.78 2.52
N PRO A 80 12.68 2.29 2.10
CA PRO A 80 12.04 2.77 0.89
C PRO A 80 11.29 4.11 1.01
N ARG A 81 11.23 4.73 2.20
CA ARG A 81 10.37 5.90 2.43
C ARG A 81 10.56 7.00 1.39
N GLN A 82 11.78 7.43 1.14
CA GLN A 82 12.04 8.53 0.21
C GLN A 82 11.70 8.15 -1.23
N ASP A 83 12.04 6.92 -1.61
CA ASP A 83 11.76 6.43 -2.96
C ASP A 83 10.27 6.30 -3.23
N VAL A 84 9.48 5.92 -2.22
CA VAL A 84 8.02 5.83 -2.34
C VAL A 84 7.39 7.21 -2.30
N ILE A 85 7.59 7.95 -1.20
CA ILE A 85 6.92 9.24 -0.98
C ILE A 85 7.34 10.29 -2.01
N GLY A 86 8.60 10.30 -2.41
CA GLY A 86 9.11 11.27 -3.37
C GLY A 86 8.50 11.13 -4.77
N ARG A 87 7.89 9.99 -5.10
CA ARG A 87 7.24 9.75 -6.39
C ARG A 87 5.74 9.99 -6.37
N ILE A 88 5.14 10.16 -5.19
CA ILE A 88 3.69 10.37 -5.06
C ILE A 88 3.38 11.86 -5.15
N GLU A 89 2.56 12.24 -6.13
CA GLU A 89 2.06 13.60 -6.28
C GLU A 89 0.80 13.80 -5.44
N THR A 90 -0.18 12.90 -5.58
CA THR A 90 -1.42 12.93 -4.80
C THR A 90 -1.79 11.52 -4.35
N SER A 91 -2.55 11.44 -3.25
CA SER A 91 -3.01 10.18 -2.68
C SER A 91 -4.46 10.32 -2.23
N ILE A 92 -5.26 9.32 -2.56
CA ILE A 92 -6.65 9.20 -2.11
C ILE A 92 -6.75 7.91 -1.29
N LYS A 93 -7.36 8.01 -0.11
CA LYS A 93 -7.57 6.86 0.78
C LYS A 93 -9.06 6.63 0.99
N THR A 94 -9.48 5.36 0.86
CA THR A 94 -10.81 4.91 1.25
C THR A 94 -10.64 3.70 2.17
N VAL A 95 -11.39 3.68 3.26
CA VAL A 95 -11.38 2.57 4.22
C VAL A 95 -12.78 1.99 4.27
N ILE A 96 -12.90 0.69 4.01
CA ILE A 96 -14.19 -0.01 3.96
C ILE A 96 -14.14 -1.28 4.80
N SER A 97 -15.32 -1.80 5.12
CA SER A 97 -15.46 -3.09 5.79
C SER A 97 -15.92 -4.14 4.76
N LEU A 98 -15.21 -5.25 4.69
CA LEU A 98 -15.53 -6.35 3.76
C LEU A 98 -15.53 -7.69 4.49
N PRO A 99 -16.38 -8.65 4.04
CA PRO A 99 -16.24 -10.04 4.46
C PRO A 99 -14.86 -10.59 4.07
N SER A 100 -14.33 -11.50 4.89
CA SER A 100 -13.01 -12.09 4.64
C SER A 100 -12.92 -12.76 3.25
N GLU A 101 -14.00 -13.40 2.81
CA GLU A 101 -14.08 -14.02 1.48
C GLU A 101 -13.89 -13.01 0.36
N SER A 102 -14.47 -11.81 0.51
CA SER A 102 -14.34 -10.74 -0.47
C SER A 102 -12.91 -10.22 -0.54
N VAL A 103 -12.23 -10.16 0.61
CA VAL A 103 -10.81 -9.78 0.66
C VAL A 103 -9.97 -10.81 -0.10
N GLU A 104 -10.22 -12.09 0.12
CA GLU A 104 -9.51 -13.16 -0.60
C GLU A 104 -9.73 -13.08 -2.11
N GLY A 105 -10.92 -12.68 -2.54
CA GLY A 105 -11.22 -12.48 -3.95
C GLY A 105 -10.46 -11.33 -4.62
N LEU A 106 -9.96 -10.39 -3.82
CA LEU A 106 -9.15 -9.27 -4.33
C LEU A 106 -7.66 -9.61 -4.49
N ARG A 107 -7.20 -10.72 -3.91
CA ARG A 107 -5.79 -11.09 -4.01
C ARG A 107 -5.42 -11.37 -5.46
N GLY A 108 -4.39 -10.71 -5.91
CA GLY A 108 -3.94 -10.81 -7.28
C GLY A 108 -2.67 -11.58 -7.48
#